data_997a8867a713f593f5a627fbb848659c
#
_entry.id   997a8867a713f593f5a627fbb848659c
#
_cell.length_a   1.000
_cell.length_b   1.000
_cell.length_c   1.000
_cell.angle_alpha   90.00
_cell.angle_beta   90.00
_cell.angle_gamma   90.00
#
_symmetry.space_group_name_H-M   'P 1'
#
loop_
_entity.id
_entity.type
_entity.pdbx_description
1 polymer ?
#
loop_
_entity_poly.entity_id
_entity_poly.type
_entity_poly.pdbx_seq_one_letter_code
_entity_poly.pdbx_strand_id
1 'polypeptide(L)'
;MTQLRQKYGLLIIGIVIGIGYGLLTRFVFGESATLASITYLFIIPTILGVVPLMFADNDQLKSYKNIIFIPWLTVSTFFLTMFLVGLEEFICLLILAGPFFILGTIGAFIFQLIQINKQKSKGKFLTLLLIPFLLAPLEELIKSPSLIFKIDSEVIISATPEEIWNNIIEVKPIRKDEYYSGFFNRIGIPRPISATVDKKQLGGQRMGNFEGGLTFIEKITRYEPRKMVSFTIKVDPKSVRENVFDQHVLNGNYFTFVNASYELTDMSDGRVKLRLSSKYQLTSKINFYGKFWGDIILMDFQNRLLKVIETRSER
;
A
#
# COMPACT_ATOMS: atom_id res chain seq x y z
N MET A 1 -32.78 -7.80 -31.82
CA MET A 1 -32.02 -8.42 -30.71
C MET A 1 -30.70 -9.09 -31.17
N THR A 2 -30.64 -9.75 -32.29
CA THR A 2 -29.45 -10.47 -32.82
C THR A 2 -28.26 -9.55 -33.14
N GLN A 3 -28.43 -8.40 -33.76
CA GLN A 3 -27.34 -7.48 -34.12
C GLN A 3 -26.68 -6.81 -32.91
N LEU A 4 -27.45 -6.42 -31.92
CA LEU A 4 -26.90 -5.86 -30.67
C LEU A 4 -26.10 -6.93 -29.92
N ARG A 5 -26.57 -8.18 -29.87
CA ARG A 5 -25.85 -9.29 -29.21
C ARG A 5 -24.53 -9.61 -29.90
N GLN A 6 -24.49 -9.50 -31.24
CA GLN A 6 -23.27 -9.70 -32.02
C GLN A 6 -22.28 -8.52 -31.84
N LYS A 7 -22.78 -7.29 -31.81
CA LYS A 7 -21.97 -6.06 -31.64
C LYS A 7 -21.25 -6.01 -30.28
N TYR A 8 -21.92 -6.40 -29.18
CA TYR A 8 -21.32 -6.38 -27.84
C TYR A 8 -20.67 -7.72 -27.44
N GLY A 9 -20.97 -8.81 -28.18
CA GLY A 9 -20.41 -10.13 -27.89
C GLY A 9 -18.88 -10.16 -27.96
N LEU A 10 -18.30 -9.61 -29.04
CA LEU A 10 -16.86 -9.51 -29.21
C LEU A 10 -16.19 -8.66 -28.11
N LEU A 11 -16.85 -7.58 -27.69
CA LEU A 11 -16.35 -6.73 -26.64
C LEU A 11 -16.31 -7.45 -25.27
N ILE A 12 -17.35 -8.23 -24.96
CA ILE A 12 -17.40 -9.06 -23.76
C ILE A 12 -16.26 -10.10 -23.78
N ILE A 13 -16.03 -10.74 -24.92
CA ILE A 13 -14.88 -11.65 -25.10
C ILE A 13 -13.57 -10.90 -24.84
N GLY A 14 -13.43 -9.68 -25.36
CA GLY A 14 -12.24 -8.84 -25.10
C GLY A 14 -12.02 -8.53 -23.62
N ILE A 15 -13.08 -8.24 -22.89
CA ILE A 15 -13.03 -8.01 -21.43
C ILE A 15 -12.59 -9.29 -20.71
N VAL A 16 -13.18 -10.44 -21.06
CA VAL A 16 -12.82 -11.74 -20.46
C VAL A 16 -11.35 -12.09 -20.72
N ILE A 17 -10.88 -11.87 -21.98
CA ILE A 17 -9.46 -12.06 -22.33
C ILE A 17 -8.57 -11.08 -21.53
N GLY A 18 -8.99 -9.84 -21.37
CA GLY A 18 -8.28 -8.84 -20.56
C GLY A 18 -8.13 -9.29 -19.09
N ILE A 19 -9.21 -9.78 -18.49
CA ILE A 19 -9.19 -10.32 -17.13
C ILE A 19 -8.26 -11.53 -17.07
N GLY A 20 -8.38 -12.47 -17.98
CA GLY A 20 -7.51 -13.65 -18.05
C GLY A 20 -6.04 -13.29 -18.22
N TYR A 21 -5.73 -12.28 -19.03
CA TYR A 21 -4.39 -11.74 -19.18
C TYR A 21 -3.87 -11.10 -17.87
N GLY A 22 -4.68 -10.31 -17.18
CA GLY A 22 -4.33 -9.75 -15.87
C GLY A 22 -4.02 -10.84 -14.82
N LEU A 23 -4.86 -11.87 -14.74
CA LEU A 23 -4.65 -13.01 -13.87
C LEU A 23 -3.39 -13.81 -14.24
N LEU A 24 -3.15 -14.03 -15.52
CA LEU A 24 -1.95 -14.71 -16.02
C LEU A 24 -0.69 -13.94 -15.60
N THR A 25 -0.65 -12.62 -15.80
CA THR A 25 0.50 -11.80 -15.41
C THR A 25 0.71 -11.81 -13.89
N ARG A 26 -0.37 -11.75 -13.10
CA ARG A 26 -0.30 -11.87 -11.64
C ARG A 26 0.29 -13.22 -11.20
N PHE A 27 -0.12 -14.30 -11.85
CA PHE A 27 0.35 -15.64 -11.53
C PHE A 27 1.82 -15.88 -11.94
N VAL A 28 2.21 -15.41 -13.13
CA VAL A 28 3.56 -15.61 -13.67
C VAL A 28 4.61 -14.76 -12.93
N PHE A 29 4.29 -13.51 -12.59
CA PHE A 29 5.24 -12.63 -11.90
C PHE A 29 5.27 -12.82 -10.38
N GLY A 30 4.38 -13.63 -9.82
CA GLY A 30 4.36 -14.00 -8.41
C GLY A 30 3.97 -12.85 -7.49
N GLU A 31 3.91 -13.17 -6.21
CA GLU A 31 3.45 -12.25 -5.17
C GLU A 31 4.44 -11.11 -4.88
N SER A 32 5.73 -11.42 -4.90
CA SER A 32 6.78 -10.48 -4.50
C SER A 32 7.09 -9.37 -5.52
N ALA A 33 6.80 -9.61 -6.80
CA ALA A 33 7.10 -8.65 -7.87
C ALA A 33 6.08 -7.50 -7.97
N THR A 34 4.83 -7.71 -7.52
CA THR A 34 3.71 -6.83 -7.82
C THR A 34 3.86 -5.42 -7.24
N LEU A 35 4.29 -5.28 -5.99
CA LEU A 35 4.41 -3.98 -5.30
C LEU A 35 5.75 -3.29 -5.52
N ALA A 36 6.72 -3.95 -6.17
CA ALA A 36 8.07 -3.43 -6.33
C ALA A 36 8.51 -3.27 -7.80
N SER A 37 7.69 -3.72 -8.77
CA SER A 37 8.02 -3.80 -10.18
C SER A 37 7.46 -2.63 -11.01
N ILE A 38 8.33 -2.01 -11.82
CA ILE A 38 7.94 -1.02 -12.83
C ILE A 38 7.02 -1.69 -13.87
N THR A 39 7.37 -2.89 -14.31
CA THR A 39 6.60 -3.64 -15.30
C THR A 39 5.17 -3.89 -14.82
N TYR A 40 5.02 -4.31 -13.57
CA TYR A 40 3.69 -4.59 -13.02
C TYR A 40 2.86 -3.32 -12.80
N LEU A 41 3.47 -2.25 -12.29
CA LEU A 41 2.73 -1.03 -11.95
C LEU A 41 2.43 -0.14 -13.17
N PHE A 42 3.27 -0.16 -14.22
CA PHE A 42 3.13 0.75 -15.35
C PHE A 42 2.81 0.06 -16.68
N ILE A 43 3.45 -1.06 -16.99
CA ILE A 43 3.32 -1.69 -18.30
C ILE A 43 2.06 -2.54 -18.37
N ILE A 44 1.83 -3.39 -17.37
CA ILE A 44 0.65 -4.28 -17.36
C ILE A 44 -0.66 -3.49 -17.39
N PRO A 45 -0.91 -2.46 -16.56
CA PRO A 45 -2.17 -1.72 -16.64
C PRO A 45 -2.38 -1.01 -17.98
N THR A 46 -1.29 -0.49 -18.59
CA THR A 46 -1.36 0.13 -19.91
C THR A 46 -1.84 -0.87 -20.96
N ILE A 47 -1.29 -2.09 -20.95
CA ILE A 47 -1.69 -3.16 -21.87
C ILE A 47 -3.10 -3.66 -21.54
N LEU A 48 -3.43 -3.83 -20.27
CA LEU A 48 -4.75 -4.27 -19.83
C LEU A 48 -5.87 -3.35 -20.32
N GLY A 49 -5.60 -2.04 -20.42
CA GLY A 49 -6.52 -1.08 -21.04
C GLY A 49 -6.69 -1.25 -22.55
N VAL A 50 -5.68 -1.77 -23.25
CA VAL A 50 -5.71 -2.01 -24.70
C VAL A 50 -6.44 -3.29 -25.07
N VAL A 51 -6.23 -4.37 -24.30
CA VAL A 51 -6.71 -5.73 -24.62
C VAL A 51 -8.20 -5.78 -25.00
N PRO A 52 -9.14 -5.26 -24.20
CA PRO A 52 -10.56 -5.33 -24.54
C PRO A 52 -10.89 -4.56 -25.82
N LEU A 53 -10.19 -3.46 -26.09
CA LEU A 53 -10.41 -2.62 -27.27
C LEU A 53 -9.92 -3.23 -28.58
N MET A 54 -9.04 -4.22 -28.53
CA MET A 54 -8.64 -4.99 -29.71
C MET A 54 -9.83 -5.72 -30.34
N PHE A 55 -10.87 -6.00 -29.59
CA PHE A 55 -12.10 -6.65 -30.01
C PHE A 55 -13.24 -5.66 -30.31
N ALA A 56 -13.03 -4.35 -30.03
CA ALA A 56 -13.99 -3.31 -30.34
C ALA A 56 -14.11 -3.04 -31.86
N ASP A 57 -15.29 -2.65 -32.32
CA ASP A 57 -15.50 -2.17 -33.71
C ASP A 57 -15.07 -0.68 -33.84
N ASN A 58 -15.04 -0.18 -35.08
CA ASN A 58 -14.62 1.18 -35.37
C ASN A 58 -15.55 2.25 -34.72
N ASP A 59 -16.85 1.98 -34.61
CA ASP A 59 -17.81 2.91 -34.01
C ASP A 59 -17.64 2.95 -32.48
N GLN A 60 -17.37 1.78 -31.90
CA GLN A 60 -17.02 1.68 -30.47
C GLN A 60 -15.73 2.42 -30.14
N LEU A 61 -14.72 2.32 -31.02
CA LEU A 61 -13.44 3.02 -30.86
C LEU A 61 -13.55 4.55 -31.03
N LYS A 62 -14.51 5.06 -31.79
CA LYS A 62 -14.75 6.51 -31.94
C LYS A 62 -15.41 7.14 -30.70
N SER A 63 -16.01 6.33 -29.83
CA SER A 63 -16.71 6.81 -28.65
C SER A 63 -15.75 7.00 -27.48
N TYR A 64 -15.51 8.23 -27.04
CA TYR A 64 -14.70 8.53 -25.84
C TYR A 64 -15.25 7.84 -24.58
N LYS A 65 -16.57 7.69 -24.46
CA LYS A 65 -17.17 6.97 -23.34
C LYS A 65 -16.69 5.51 -23.28
N ASN A 66 -16.64 4.83 -24.43
CA ASN A 66 -16.19 3.46 -24.51
C ASN A 66 -14.68 3.33 -24.18
N ILE A 67 -13.87 4.28 -24.64
CA ILE A 67 -12.42 4.29 -24.40
C ILE A 67 -12.09 4.43 -22.90
N ILE A 68 -12.94 5.05 -22.13
CA ILE A 68 -12.76 5.15 -20.67
C ILE A 68 -13.46 3.97 -19.97
N PHE A 69 -14.73 3.72 -20.31
CA PHE A 69 -15.56 2.79 -19.55
C PHE A 69 -15.14 1.32 -19.71
N ILE A 70 -14.71 0.92 -20.92
CA ILE A 70 -14.33 -0.48 -21.19
C ILE A 70 -13.07 -0.88 -20.41
N PRO A 71 -11.95 -0.12 -20.45
CA PRO A 71 -10.79 -0.40 -19.58
C PRO A 71 -11.15 -0.40 -18.09
N TRP A 72 -11.96 0.57 -17.66
CA TRP A 72 -12.37 0.65 -16.27
C TRP A 72 -13.20 -0.56 -15.83
N LEU A 73 -14.12 -1.01 -16.65
CA LEU A 73 -14.89 -2.23 -16.40
C LEU A 73 -13.97 -3.46 -16.32
N THR A 74 -13.00 -3.56 -17.25
CA THR A 74 -12.03 -4.66 -17.27
C THR A 74 -11.17 -4.67 -16.00
N VAL A 75 -10.61 -3.52 -15.60
CA VAL A 75 -9.80 -3.37 -14.38
C VAL A 75 -10.63 -3.66 -13.14
N SER A 76 -11.85 -3.10 -13.05
CA SER A 76 -12.73 -3.33 -11.90
C SER A 76 -13.10 -4.81 -11.76
N THR A 77 -13.43 -5.49 -12.87
CA THR A 77 -13.77 -6.91 -12.84
C THR A 77 -12.53 -7.77 -12.53
N PHE A 78 -11.37 -7.41 -13.04
CA PHE A 78 -10.10 -8.05 -12.71
C PHE A 78 -9.80 -7.93 -11.19
N PHE A 79 -9.89 -6.73 -10.61
CA PHE A 79 -9.71 -6.50 -9.18
C PHE A 79 -10.73 -7.24 -8.32
N LEU A 80 -11.99 -7.20 -8.73
CA LEU A 80 -13.04 -7.96 -8.06
C LEU A 80 -12.75 -9.47 -8.06
N THR A 81 -12.26 -9.99 -9.19
CA THR A 81 -11.87 -11.40 -9.28
C THR A 81 -10.71 -11.72 -8.34
N MET A 82 -9.66 -10.88 -8.30
CA MET A 82 -8.52 -11.06 -7.40
C MET A 82 -8.95 -11.05 -5.93
N PHE A 83 -9.86 -10.15 -5.57
CA PHE A 83 -10.41 -10.05 -4.22
C PHE A 83 -11.24 -11.28 -3.84
N LEU A 84 -12.16 -11.70 -4.71
CA LEU A 84 -13.07 -12.83 -4.44
C LEU A 84 -12.35 -14.18 -4.36
N VAL A 85 -11.25 -14.32 -5.12
CA VAL A 85 -10.41 -15.55 -5.11
C VAL A 85 -9.37 -15.51 -3.97
N GLY A 86 -9.25 -14.37 -3.24
CA GLY A 86 -8.29 -14.22 -2.15
C GLY A 86 -6.84 -14.04 -2.59
N LEU A 87 -6.61 -13.61 -3.84
CA LEU A 87 -5.27 -13.34 -4.37
C LEU A 87 -4.71 -11.99 -3.88
N GLU A 88 -5.59 -11.03 -3.60
CA GLU A 88 -5.22 -9.72 -3.07
C GLU A 88 -6.27 -9.21 -2.09
N GLU A 89 -5.84 -8.47 -1.08
CA GLU A 89 -6.73 -7.79 -0.16
C GLU A 89 -7.13 -6.40 -0.67
N PHE A 90 -8.21 -5.86 -0.10
CA PHE A 90 -8.76 -4.57 -0.53
C PHE A 90 -7.71 -3.44 -0.45
N ILE A 91 -6.85 -3.44 0.58
CA ILE A 91 -5.78 -2.44 0.70
C ILE A 91 -4.75 -2.54 -0.43
N CYS A 92 -4.38 -3.75 -0.87
CA CYS A 92 -3.48 -3.95 -1.99
C CYS A 92 -4.09 -3.43 -3.29
N LEU A 93 -5.37 -3.74 -3.52
CA LEU A 93 -6.11 -3.27 -4.70
C LEU A 93 -6.28 -1.75 -4.69
N LEU A 94 -6.51 -1.13 -3.54
CA LEU A 94 -6.55 0.33 -3.39
C LEU A 94 -5.22 0.97 -3.79
N ILE A 95 -4.10 0.39 -3.33
CA ILE A 95 -2.77 0.85 -3.71
C ILE A 95 -2.56 0.73 -5.22
N LEU A 96 -3.02 -0.32 -5.87
CA LEU A 96 -2.88 -0.53 -7.31
C LEU A 96 -3.88 0.28 -8.16
N ALA A 97 -4.99 0.72 -7.58
CA ALA A 97 -6.11 1.30 -8.33
C ALA A 97 -5.70 2.52 -9.17
N GLY A 98 -4.97 3.47 -8.59
CA GLY A 98 -4.54 4.68 -9.29
C GLY A 98 -3.82 4.38 -10.61
N PRO A 99 -2.68 3.67 -10.59
CA PRO A 99 -1.96 3.28 -11.80
C PRO A 99 -2.82 2.47 -12.78
N PHE A 100 -3.58 1.49 -12.31
CA PHE A 100 -4.36 0.62 -13.20
C PHE A 100 -5.46 1.37 -13.94
N PHE A 101 -6.20 2.26 -13.29
CA PHE A 101 -7.24 3.04 -13.96
C PHE A 101 -6.66 4.13 -14.87
N ILE A 102 -5.63 4.85 -14.40
CA ILE A 102 -5.03 5.96 -15.16
C ILE A 102 -4.28 5.41 -16.39
N LEU A 103 -3.36 4.47 -16.19
CA LEU A 103 -2.53 3.95 -17.27
C LEU A 103 -3.32 3.05 -18.23
N GLY A 104 -4.32 2.32 -17.72
CA GLY A 104 -5.27 1.59 -18.55
C GLY A 104 -6.02 2.52 -19.50
N THR A 105 -6.45 3.67 -19.01
CA THR A 105 -7.09 4.70 -19.84
C THR A 105 -6.11 5.32 -20.85
N ILE A 106 -4.89 5.62 -20.43
CA ILE A 106 -3.85 6.14 -21.35
C ILE A 106 -3.55 5.13 -22.47
N GLY A 107 -3.38 3.85 -22.12
CA GLY A 107 -3.17 2.78 -23.09
C GLY A 107 -4.32 2.68 -24.10
N ALA A 108 -5.55 2.78 -23.62
CA ALA A 108 -6.76 2.80 -24.44
C ALA A 108 -6.79 3.97 -25.42
N PHE A 109 -6.45 5.17 -24.97
CA PHE A 109 -6.38 6.36 -25.85
C PHE A 109 -5.27 6.23 -26.90
N ILE A 110 -4.09 5.77 -26.52
CA ILE A 110 -2.99 5.52 -27.47
C ILE A 110 -3.42 4.51 -28.53
N PHE A 111 -4.05 3.41 -28.12
CA PHE A 111 -4.57 2.40 -29.06
C PHE A 111 -5.59 3.00 -30.01
N GLN A 112 -6.57 3.77 -29.50
CA GLN A 112 -7.58 4.46 -30.31
C GLN A 112 -6.94 5.35 -31.39
N LEU A 113 -6.00 6.21 -31.01
CA LEU A 113 -5.33 7.15 -31.91
C LEU A 113 -4.58 6.40 -33.05
N ILE A 114 -3.93 5.28 -32.73
CA ILE A 114 -3.22 4.48 -33.72
C ILE A 114 -4.18 3.79 -34.68
N GLN A 115 -5.31 3.25 -34.17
CA GLN A 115 -6.28 2.52 -35.00
C GLN A 115 -7.10 3.43 -35.92
N ILE A 116 -7.54 4.58 -35.42
CA ILE A 116 -8.31 5.53 -36.24
C ILE A 116 -7.45 6.11 -37.37
N ASN A 117 -6.18 6.46 -37.09
CA ASN A 117 -5.30 7.17 -38.02
C ASN A 117 -4.67 6.22 -39.11
N LYS A 118 -4.51 4.94 -38.81
CA LYS A 118 -3.66 4.08 -39.65
C LYS A 118 -4.35 2.88 -40.27
N GLN A 119 -5.63 2.59 -40.00
CA GLN A 119 -6.36 1.37 -40.46
C GLN A 119 -5.50 0.08 -40.35
N LYS A 120 -4.58 0.02 -39.39
CA LYS A 120 -3.61 -1.07 -39.27
C LYS A 120 -4.27 -2.35 -38.77
N SER A 121 -3.80 -3.49 -39.28
CA SER A 121 -4.19 -4.81 -38.81
C SER A 121 -4.04 -4.94 -37.29
N LYS A 122 -5.13 -5.26 -36.60
CA LYS A 122 -5.19 -5.50 -35.14
C LYS A 122 -4.20 -6.56 -34.65
N GLY A 123 -3.81 -7.49 -35.57
CA GLY A 123 -2.84 -8.56 -35.25
C GLY A 123 -1.47 -8.09 -34.83
N LYS A 124 -1.03 -6.88 -35.21
CA LYS A 124 0.25 -6.31 -34.76
C LYS A 124 0.27 -5.94 -33.28
N PHE A 125 -0.89 -5.81 -32.64
CA PHE A 125 -0.97 -5.50 -31.22
C PHE A 125 -0.87 -6.74 -30.32
N LEU A 126 -0.99 -7.96 -30.87
CA LEU A 126 -0.78 -9.19 -30.11
C LEU A 126 0.65 -9.26 -29.52
N THR A 127 1.63 -8.71 -30.22
CA THR A 127 3.02 -8.64 -29.72
C THR A 127 3.16 -7.79 -28.47
N LEU A 128 2.26 -6.81 -28.23
CA LEU A 128 2.26 -6.02 -26.98
C LEU A 128 2.03 -6.89 -25.75
N LEU A 129 1.24 -7.96 -25.87
CA LEU A 129 0.95 -8.87 -24.77
C LEU A 129 2.19 -9.59 -24.25
N LEU A 130 3.23 -9.73 -25.09
CA LEU A 130 4.49 -10.39 -24.74
C LEU A 130 5.47 -9.43 -24.02
N ILE A 131 5.27 -8.12 -24.14
CA ILE A 131 6.22 -7.12 -23.60
C ILE A 131 6.48 -7.31 -22.09
N PRO A 132 5.49 -7.48 -21.21
CA PRO A 132 5.75 -7.66 -19.78
C PRO A 132 6.59 -8.92 -19.50
N PHE A 133 6.35 -10.00 -20.25
CA PHE A 133 7.06 -11.27 -20.08
C PHE A 133 8.53 -11.18 -20.51
N LEU A 134 8.86 -10.23 -21.38
CA LEU A 134 10.23 -9.94 -21.78
C LEU A 134 10.89 -8.92 -20.84
N LEU A 135 10.14 -7.91 -20.39
CA LEU A 135 10.69 -6.83 -19.57
C LEU A 135 10.89 -7.23 -18.10
N ALA A 136 9.99 -8.04 -17.53
CA ALA A 136 10.09 -8.40 -16.11
C ALA A 136 11.39 -9.17 -15.77
N PRO A 137 11.83 -10.18 -16.53
CA PRO A 137 13.13 -10.81 -16.29
C PRO A 137 14.31 -9.83 -16.44
N LEU A 138 14.24 -8.90 -17.40
CA LEU A 138 15.27 -7.87 -17.55
C LEU A 138 15.27 -6.89 -16.37
N GLU A 139 14.07 -6.57 -15.86
CA GLU A 139 13.93 -5.74 -14.67
C GLU A 139 14.57 -6.39 -13.44
N GLU A 140 14.49 -7.71 -13.28
CA GLU A 140 15.10 -8.43 -12.15
C GLU A 140 16.62 -8.35 -12.14
N LEU A 141 17.26 -8.19 -13.30
CA LEU A 141 18.71 -7.99 -13.39
C LEU A 141 19.17 -6.65 -12.81
N ILE A 142 18.26 -5.69 -12.67
CA ILE A 142 18.56 -4.36 -12.13
C ILE A 142 18.29 -4.37 -10.62
N LYS A 143 19.32 -4.12 -9.83
CA LYS A 143 19.21 -4.05 -8.37
C LYS A 143 18.25 -2.94 -7.93
N SER A 144 17.32 -3.26 -7.07
CA SER A 144 16.40 -2.28 -6.47
C SER A 144 17.14 -1.37 -5.48
N PRO A 145 17.03 -0.04 -5.58
CA PRO A 145 17.65 0.88 -4.63
C PRO A 145 16.92 0.82 -3.27
N SER A 146 17.71 0.79 -2.19
CA SER A 146 17.20 0.89 -0.82
C SER A 146 17.28 2.34 -0.35
N LEU A 147 16.14 2.92 0.02
CA LEU A 147 16.03 4.29 0.50
C LEU A 147 15.37 4.33 1.87
N ILE A 148 15.91 5.16 2.77
CA ILE A 148 15.32 5.38 4.10
C ILE A 148 14.50 6.66 4.07
N PHE A 149 13.28 6.57 4.56
CA PHE A 149 12.35 7.68 4.68
C PHE A 149 12.03 7.94 6.15
N LYS A 150 11.68 9.18 6.46
CA LYS A 150 11.28 9.63 7.80
C LYS A 150 9.91 10.27 7.73
N ILE A 151 9.08 9.99 8.72
CA ILE A 151 7.81 10.64 8.94
C ILE A 151 7.69 11.09 10.39
N ASP A 152 7.13 12.27 10.59
CA ASP A 152 6.93 12.89 11.88
C ASP A 152 5.46 13.26 12.06
N SER A 153 4.90 12.98 13.24
CA SER A 153 3.61 13.50 13.70
C SER A 153 3.77 14.14 15.07
N GLU A 154 3.00 15.19 15.35
CA GLU A 154 3.09 15.96 16.59
C GLU A 154 1.70 16.17 17.19
N VAL A 155 1.65 16.24 18.50
CA VAL A 155 0.46 16.65 19.28
C VAL A 155 0.90 17.53 20.45
N ILE A 156 0.06 18.49 20.83
CA ILE A 156 0.27 19.35 22.01
C ILE A 156 -0.68 18.85 23.09
N ILE A 157 -0.11 18.52 24.27
CA ILE A 157 -0.80 17.86 25.37
C ILE A 157 -0.77 18.75 26.60
N SER A 158 -1.93 18.93 27.25
CA SER A 158 -2.08 19.69 28.51
C SER A 158 -1.90 18.75 29.71
N ALA A 159 -0.69 18.22 29.85
CA ALA A 159 -0.32 17.30 30.92
C ALA A 159 1.19 17.47 31.28
N THR A 160 1.62 16.93 32.39
CA THR A 160 3.03 16.95 32.76
C THR A 160 3.88 16.02 31.92
N PRO A 161 5.19 16.31 31.73
CA PRO A 161 6.08 15.39 31.01
C PRO A 161 6.12 13.98 31.63
N GLU A 162 5.90 13.84 32.92
CA GLU A 162 5.86 12.54 33.62
C GLU A 162 4.64 11.72 33.26
N GLU A 163 3.46 12.33 33.21
CA GLU A 163 2.21 11.65 32.83
C GLU A 163 2.28 11.17 31.38
N ILE A 164 2.77 12.03 30.47
CA ILE A 164 2.95 11.68 29.05
C ILE A 164 3.98 10.54 28.92
N TRP A 165 5.11 10.65 29.64
CA TRP A 165 6.20 9.67 29.59
C TRP A 165 5.73 8.26 29.98
N ASN A 166 4.93 8.16 31.03
CA ASN A 166 4.40 6.88 31.50
C ASN A 166 3.47 6.21 30.46
N ASN A 167 2.74 7.02 29.70
CA ASN A 167 1.88 6.53 28.60
C ASN A 167 2.63 6.18 27.30
N ILE A 168 3.92 6.59 27.18
CA ILE A 168 4.76 6.26 26.01
C ILE A 168 5.56 5.00 26.26
N ILE A 169 6.25 4.92 27.41
CA ILE A 169 7.18 3.81 27.70
C ILE A 169 6.44 2.50 27.79
N GLU A 170 5.30 2.50 28.44
CA GLU A 170 4.44 1.34 28.61
C GLU A 170 3.01 1.73 28.26
N VAL A 171 2.44 1.08 27.25
CA VAL A 171 1.08 1.34 26.83
C VAL A 171 0.18 0.25 27.39
N LYS A 172 -0.61 0.58 28.42
CA LYS A 172 -1.64 -0.32 28.95
C LYS A 172 -2.62 -0.72 27.85
N PRO A 173 -3.33 -1.86 27.97
CA PRO A 173 -4.30 -2.27 26.96
C PRO A 173 -5.23 -1.13 26.53
N ILE A 174 -5.23 -0.86 25.23
CA ILE A 174 -6.03 0.20 24.62
C ILE A 174 -7.45 -0.33 24.43
N ARG A 175 -8.43 0.28 25.09
CA ARG A 175 -9.85 -0.09 24.97
C ARG A 175 -10.39 0.36 23.61
N LYS A 176 -11.50 -0.26 23.19
CA LYS A 176 -12.15 0.08 21.92
C LYS A 176 -12.69 1.51 21.86
N ASP A 177 -13.06 2.08 23.00
CA ASP A 177 -13.56 3.45 23.16
C ASP A 177 -12.43 4.49 23.18
N GLU A 178 -11.18 4.09 23.42
CA GLU A 178 -9.99 4.97 23.44
C GLU A 178 -9.34 5.12 22.05
N TYR A 179 -9.55 4.16 21.14
CA TYR A 179 -8.94 4.18 19.84
C TYR A 179 -10.01 4.31 18.74
N TYR A 180 -10.03 5.43 18.07
CA TYR A 180 -10.90 5.63 16.91
C TYR A 180 -10.30 4.94 15.67
N SER A 181 -10.92 3.81 15.27
CA SER A 181 -10.51 3.08 14.07
C SER A 181 -10.77 3.90 12.81
N GLY A 182 -9.71 4.15 12.04
CA GLY A 182 -9.75 4.89 10.81
C GLY A 182 -10.07 4.06 9.58
N PHE A 183 -9.95 4.71 8.43
CA PHE A 183 -10.14 4.06 7.14
C PHE A 183 -9.18 2.88 6.97
N PHE A 184 -7.87 3.07 7.21
CA PHE A 184 -6.88 2.03 7.03
C PHE A 184 -7.08 0.83 7.97
N ASN A 185 -7.54 1.06 9.21
CA ASN A 185 -7.86 -0.05 10.11
C ASN A 185 -9.04 -0.90 9.58
N ARG A 186 -10.05 -0.27 8.95
CA ARG A 186 -11.20 -0.97 8.38
C ARG A 186 -10.85 -1.82 7.16
N ILE A 187 -9.75 -1.50 6.48
CA ILE A 187 -9.31 -2.18 5.27
C ILE A 187 -8.08 -3.08 5.48
N GLY A 188 -7.67 -3.33 6.74
CA GLY A 188 -6.68 -4.36 7.03
C GLY A 188 -5.48 -3.95 7.89
N ILE A 189 -5.18 -2.65 8.06
CA ILE A 189 -4.09 -2.22 8.95
C ILE A 189 -4.46 -2.51 10.41
N PRO A 190 -3.64 -3.28 11.15
CA PRO A 190 -3.96 -3.69 12.51
C PRO A 190 -3.90 -2.50 13.47
N ARG A 191 -4.83 -2.46 14.40
CA ARG A 191 -4.86 -1.48 15.49
C ARG A 191 -3.83 -1.86 16.56
N PRO A 192 -3.12 -0.89 17.18
CA PRO A 192 -2.30 -1.16 18.36
C PRO A 192 -3.19 -1.56 19.55
N ILE A 193 -2.74 -2.55 20.33
CA ILE A 193 -3.45 -3.04 21.52
C ILE A 193 -2.76 -2.60 22.80
N SER A 194 -1.44 -2.80 22.89
CA SER A 194 -0.66 -2.49 24.08
C SER A 194 0.82 -2.45 23.75
N ALA A 195 1.63 -1.94 24.69
CA ALA A 195 3.06 -2.13 24.62
C ALA A 195 3.60 -2.36 26.04
N THR A 196 4.34 -3.45 26.23
CA THR A 196 4.96 -3.83 27.48
C THR A 196 6.48 -3.71 27.38
N VAL A 197 7.13 -3.33 28.47
CA VAL A 197 8.59 -3.17 28.52
C VAL A 197 9.18 -4.01 29.67
N ASP A 198 10.29 -4.71 29.40
CA ASP A 198 10.99 -5.51 30.41
C ASP A 198 11.80 -4.63 31.36
N LYS A 199 12.55 -3.67 30.82
CA LYS A 199 13.40 -2.75 31.58
C LYS A 199 13.31 -1.34 31.00
N LYS A 200 12.94 -0.37 31.85
CA LYS A 200 12.82 1.07 31.50
C LYS A 200 14.21 1.74 31.47
N GLN A 201 15.09 1.27 30.59
CA GLN A 201 16.47 1.76 30.44
C GLN A 201 17.02 1.48 29.03
N LEU A 202 18.18 2.06 28.73
CA LEU A 202 18.93 1.75 27.51
C LEU A 202 19.15 0.23 27.37
N GLY A 203 18.89 -0.33 26.20
CA GLY A 203 18.98 -1.76 25.91
C GLY A 203 17.76 -2.57 26.34
N GLY A 204 16.79 -2.00 27.05
CA GLY A 204 15.52 -2.66 27.38
C GLY A 204 14.74 -3.03 26.13
N GLN A 205 13.90 -4.06 26.26
CA GLN A 205 13.06 -4.56 25.18
C GLN A 205 11.60 -4.19 25.44
N ARG A 206 10.95 -3.62 24.44
CA ARG A 206 9.53 -3.29 24.44
C ARG A 206 8.82 -4.13 23.40
N MET A 207 7.68 -4.70 23.77
CA MET A 207 6.83 -5.52 22.88
C MET A 207 5.59 -4.73 22.53
N GLY A 208 5.49 -4.27 21.28
CA GLY A 208 4.30 -3.63 20.77
C GLY A 208 3.33 -4.69 20.20
N ASN A 209 2.14 -4.80 20.81
CA ASN A 209 1.15 -5.79 20.42
C ASN A 209 0.02 -5.14 19.60
N PHE A 210 -0.38 -5.80 18.52
CA PHE A 210 -1.39 -5.34 17.57
C PHE A 210 -2.49 -6.37 17.39
N GLU A 211 -3.60 -5.95 16.78
CA GLU A 211 -4.70 -6.85 16.42
C GLU A 211 -4.23 -8.00 15.52
N GLY A 212 -4.88 -9.16 15.69
CA GLY A 212 -4.52 -10.37 14.98
C GLY A 212 -3.24 -11.05 15.46
N GLY A 213 -2.73 -10.66 16.64
CA GLY A 213 -1.55 -11.27 17.25
C GLY A 213 -0.22 -10.74 16.72
N LEU A 214 -0.23 -9.76 15.81
CA LEU A 214 1.00 -9.16 15.29
C LEU A 214 1.77 -8.46 16.42
N THR A 215 3.09 -8.70 16.49
CA THR A 215 3.96 -8.20 17.55
C THR A 215 5.21 -7.57 16.96
N PHE A 216 5.56 -6.39 17.46
CA PHE A 216 6.81 -5.71 17.16
C PHE A 216 7.75 -5.80 18.35
N ILE A 217 8.98 -6.21 18.09
CA ILE A 217 10.07 -6.24 19.06
C ILE A 217 10.83 -4.93 18.91
N GLU A 218 10.78 -4.12 19.96
CA GLU A 218 11.37 -2.78 19.98
C GLU A 218 12.50 -2.74 21.01
N LYS A 219 13.73 -2.52 20.56
CA LYS A 219 14.88 -2.38 21.46
C LYS A 219 15.17 -0.91 21.73
N ILE A 220 15.22 -0.50 23.00
CA ILE A 220 15.53 0.87 23.40
C ILE A 220 17.00 1.19 23.05
N THR A 221 17.19 2.17 22.15
CA THR A 221 18.52 2.62 21.67
C THR A 221 18.90 4.00 22.19
N ARG A 222 17.94 4.77 22.71
CA ARG A 222 18.15 6.02 23.45
C ARG A 222 17.11 6.11 24.54
N TYR A 223 17.51 6.52 25.73
CA TYR A 223 16.63 6.64 26.89
C TYR A 223 17.01 7.87 27.71
N GLU A 224 16.26 8.92 27.57
CA GLU A 224 16.35 10.16 28.34
C GLU A 224 14.98 10.40 29.00
N PRO A 225 14.80 10.02 30.27
CA PRO A 225 13.51 10.11 30.97
C PRO A 225 12.85 11.48 30.79
N ARG A 226 11.58 11.48 30.41
CA ARG A 226 10.74 12.68 30.22
C ARG A 226 11.19 13.62 29.10
N LYS A 227 12.18 13.20 28.28
CA LYS A 227 12.66 13.98 27.13
C LYS A 227 12.61 13.19 25.84
N MET A 228 13.24 12.04 25.80
CA MET A 228 13.34 11.28 24.55
C MET A 228 13.53 9.79 24.80
N VAL A 229 12.82 8.99 24.00
CA VAL A 229 13.10 7.56 23.86
C VAL A 229 13.11 7.18 22.39
N SER A 230 14.06 6.32 22.00
CA SER A 230 14.16 5.78 20.65
C SER A 230 14.24 4.27 20.68
N PHE A 231 13.66 3.64 19.67
CA PHE A 231 13.61 2.18 19.52
C PHE A 231 14.07 1.78 18.12
N THR A 232 14.88 0.73 17.99
CA THR A 232 14.91 -0.04 16.76
C THR A 232 13.71 -0.97 16.75
N ILE A 233 13.11 -1.20 15.58
CA ILE A 233 11.88 -1.98 15.46
C ILE A 233 12.15 -3.19 14.58
N LYS A 234 11.73 -4.36 15.04
CA LYS A 234 11.69 -5.60 14.26
C LYS A 234 10.32 -6.24 14.41
N VAL A 235 9.77 -6.71 13.32
CA VAL A 235 8.56 -7.54 13.35
C VAL A 235 8.95 -8.93 13.87
N ASP A 236 8.19 -9.48 14.80
CA ASP A 236 8.36 -10.90 15.16
C ASP A 236 7.85 -11.78 14.00
N PRO A 237 8.71 -12.53 13.30
CA PRO A 237 8.29 -13.32 12.15
C PRO A 237 7.18 -14.33 12.46
N LYS A 238 7.10 -14.81 13.72
CA LYS A 238 6.08 -15.77 14.15
C LYS A 238 4.71 -15.14 14.37
N SER A 239 4.66 -13.82 14.46
CA SER A 239 3.44 -13.05 14.70
C SER A 239 2.85 -12.44 13.43
N VAL A 240 3.55 -12.52 12.29
CA VAL A 240 3.04 -12.00 11.02
C VAL A 240 1.78 -12.76 10.63
N ARG A 241 0.69 -12.02 10.44
CA ARG A 241 -0.61 -12.61 10.10
C ARG A 241 -0.54 -13.29 8.72
N GLU A 242 -1.32 -14.35 8.53
CA GLU A 242 -1.36 -15.10 7.26
C GLU A 242 -2.10 -14.39 6.13
N ASN A 243 -2.50 -13.12 6.33
CA ASN A 243 -3.15 -12.34 5.29
C ASN A 243 -2.15 -11.86 4.22
N VAL A 244 -2.65 -11.58 3.02
CA VAL A 244 -1.84 -11.24 1.84
C VAL A 244 -1.02 -9.96 2.07
N PHE A 245 -1.63 -8.92 2.67
CA PHE A 245 -0.95 -7.65 2.89
C PHE A 245 0.23 -7.77 3.84
N ASP A 246 0.06 -8.42 4.99
CA ASP A 246 1.14 -8.58 5.98
C ASP A 246 2.26 -9.46 5.43
N GLN A 247 1.93 -10.53 4.70
CA GLN A 247 2.94 -11.39 4.07
C GLN A 247 3.74 -10.61 3.02
N HIS A 248 3.10 -9.77 2.22
CA HIS A 248 3.78 -8.94 1.23
C HIS A 248 4.62 -7.84 1.86
N VAL A 249 4.11 -7.13 2.87
CA VAL A 249 4.74 -5.92 3.40
C VAL A 249 5.69 -6.24 4.54
N LEU A 250 5.29 -7.06 5.50
CA LEU A 250 6.07 -7.31 6.73
C LEU A 250 7.02 -8.50 6.60
N ASN A 251 6.68 -9.51 5.79
CA ASN A 251 7.53 -10.66 5.46
C ASN A 251 8.32 -10.47 4.16
N GLY A 252 7.93 -9.50 3.33
CA GLY A 252 8.61 -9.15 2.08
C GLY A 252 9.92 -8.40 2.32
N ASN A 253 10.74 -8.31 1.27
CA ASN A 253 12.05 -7.66 1.32
C ASN A 253 12.04 -6.17 0.95
N TYR A 254 10.86 -5.58 0.70
CA TYR A 254 10.78 -4.20 0.20
C TYR A 254 10.40 -3.15 1.23
N PHE A 255 9.87 -3.54 2.38
CA PHE A 255 9.54 -2.63 3.47
C PHE A 255 10.15 -3.12 4.78
N THR A 256 10.80 -2.23 5.51
CA THR A 256 11.36 -2.55 6.84
C THR A 256 11.23 -1.34 7.74
N PHE A 257 10.69 -1.55 8.94
CA PHE A 257 10.80 -0.55 9.99
C PHE A 257 12.25 -0.44 10.44
N VAL A 258 12.77 0.77 10.57
CA VAL A 258 14.16 1.01 11.04
C VAL A 258 14.14 1.39 12.51
N ASN A 259 13.49 2.49 12.82
CA ASN A 259 13.35 2.98 14.19
C ASN A 259 12.11 3.86 14.38
N ALA A 260 11.73 4.06 15.62
CA ALA A 260 10.83 5.13 16.03
C ALA A 260 11.42 5.87 17.26
N SER A 261 10.99 7.11 17.44
CA SER A 261 11.36 7.90 18.61
C SER A 261 10.21 8.79 19.05
N TYR A 262 10.05 8.92 20.35
CA TYR A 262 9.21 9.93 20.99
C TYR A 262 10.10 11.00 21.59
N GLU A 263 9.74 12.27 21.35
CA GLU A 263 10.43 13.44 21.88
C GLU A 263 9.42 14.38 22.53
N LEU A 264 9.68 14.77 23.78
CA LEU A 264 8.88 15.73 24.54
C LEU A 264 9.61 17.06 24.57
N THR A 265 8.90 18.13 24.30
CA THR A 265 9.41 19.51 24.36
C THR A 265 8.44 20.35 25.16
N ASP A 266 8.93 20.91 26.26
CA ASP A 266 8.15 21.83 27.09
C ASP A 266 7.86 23.12 26.31
N MET A 267 6.64 23.62 26.42
CA MET A 267 6.20 24.86 25.81
C MET A 267 6.12 25.97 26.88
N SER A 268 6.25 27.22 26.45
CA SER A 268 6.22 28.39 27.34
C SER A 268 4.88 28.60 28.07
N ASP A 269 3.82 27.99 27.58
CA ASP A 269 2.47 28.05 28.16
C ASP A 269 2.13 26.88 29.08
N GLY A 270 3.15 26.07 29.46
CA GLY A 270 3.00 24.95 30.37
C GLY A 270 2.49 23.66 29.76
N ARG A 271 2.21 23.64 28.43
CA ARG A 271 1.89 22.43 27.70
C ARG A 271 3.14 21.72 27.21
N VAL A 272 2.99 20.49 26.77
CA VAL A 272 4.08 19.68 26.25
C VAL A 272 3.78 19.29 24.79
N LYS A 273 4.74 19.56 23.90
CA LYS A 273 4.68 19.05 22.55
C LYS A 273 5.31 17.66 22.51
N LEU A 274 4.52 16.68 22.13
CA LEU A 274 4.96 15.29 21.89
C LEU A 274 5.10 15.08 20.37
N ARG A 275 6.33 14.71 19.95
CA ARG A 275 6.63 14.32 18.56
C ARG A 275 6.90 12.82 18.51
N LEU A 276 6.24 12.14 17.57
CA LEU A 276 6.54 10.76 17.19
C LEU A 276 7.18 10.77 15.80
N SER A 277 8.42 10.32 15.73
CA SER A 277 9.18 10.13 14.50
C SER A 277 9.33 8.66 14.19
N SER A 278 9.12 8.25 12.94
CA SER A 278 9.41 6.89 12.48
C SER A 278 10.27 6.91 11.23
N LYS A 279 11.25 6.00 11.17
CA LYS A 279 12.03 5.75 9.96
C LYS A 279 11.70 4.36 9.44
N TYR A 280 11.51 4.29 8.13
CA TYR A 280 11.32 3.03 7.42
C TYR A 280 12.17 3.01 6.15
N GLN A 281 12.52 1.82 5.71
CA GLN A 281 13.29 1.59 4.50
C GLN A 281 12.39 0.96 3.44
N LEU A 282 12.49 1.45 2.21
CA LEU A 282 11.93 0.83 1.03
C LEU A 282 13.04 0.34 0.12
N THR A 283 12.90 -0.87 -0.41
CA THR A 283 13.80 -1.48 -1.38
C THR A 283 13.01 -1.85 -2.62
N SER A 284 12.83 -0.89 -3.52
CA SER A 284 11.99 -1.03 -4.70
C SER A 284 12.47 -0.11 -5.82
N LYS A 285 12.17 -0.45 -7.07
CA LYS A 285 12.41 0.41 -8.22
C LYS A 285 11.41 1.58 -8.32
N ILE A 286 10.32 1.50 -7.54
CA ILE A 286 9.25 2.49 -7.47
C ILE A 286 9.12 3.09 -6.06
N ASN A 287 10.25 3.32 -5.38
CA ASN A 287 10.30 3.86 -4.02
C ASN A 287 9.47 5.14 -3.83
N PHE A 288 9.34 6.00 -4.86
CA PHE A 288 8.50 7.20 -4.81
C PHE A 288 7.01 6.87 -4.57
N TYR A 289 6.53 5.78 -5.20
CA TYR A 289 5.15 5.32 -5.06
C TYR A 289 4.94 4.61 -3.71
N GLY A 290 5.90 3.78 -3.31
CA GLY A 290 5.90 3.16 -1.99
C GLY A 290 5.97 4.19 -0.86
N LYS A 291 6.76 5.26 -1.04
CA LYS A 291 6.81 6.38 -0.09
C LYS A 291 5.47 7.08 0.07
N PHE A 292 4.79 7.39 -1.04
CA PHE A 292 3.47 8.04 -1.01
C PHE A 292 2.48 7.26 -0.14
N TRP A 293 2.36 5.95 -0.35
CA TRP A 293 1.45 5.13 0.45
C TRP A 293 1.96 4.89 1.88
N GLY A 294 3.27 4.66 2.02
CA GLY A 294 3.90 4.48 3.34
C GLY A 294 3.70 5.70 4.25
N ASP A 295 3.90 6.90 3.72
CA ASP A 295 3.69 8.14 4.47
C ASP A 295 2.23 8.30 4.90
N ILE A 296 1.26 8.09 4.02
CA ILE A 296 -0.16 8.23 4.33
C ILE A 296 -0.59 7.23 5.41
N ILE A 297 -0.21 5.96 5.27
CA ILE A 297 -0.60 4.89 6.21
C ILE A 297 0.07 5.12 7.58
N LEU A 298 1.37 5.42 7.60
CA LEU A 298 2.09 5.64 8.84
C LEU A 298 1.67 6.93 9.54
N MET A 299 1.35 7.99 8.80
CA MET A 299 0.84 9.24 9.39
C MET A 299 -0.52 9.03 10.05
N ASP A 300 -1.44 8.31 9.40
CA ASP A 300 -2.73 7.96 10.00
C ASP A 300 -2.55 7.15 11.28
N PHE A 301 -1.66 6.15 11.24
CA PHE A 301 -1.33 5.34 12.41
C PHE A 301 -0.73 6.19 13.56
N GLN A 302 0.28 7.02 13.28
CA GLN A 302 0.94 7.86 14.27
C GLN A 302 -0.05 8.84 14.92
N ASN A 303 -0.87 9.53 14.13
CA ASN A 303 -1.85 10.49 14.63
C ASN A 303 -2.88 9.83 15.55
N ARG A 304 -3.33 8.61 15.23
CA ARG A 304 -4.26 7.88 16.11
C ARG A 304 -3.61 7.44 17.41
N LEU A 305 -2.37 6.97 17.34
CA LEU A 305 -1.63 6.57 18.53
C LEU A 305 -1.35 7.77 19.43
N LEU A 306 -0.94 8.91 18.87
CA LEU A 306 -0.73 10.15 19.59
C LEU A 306 -2.03 10.63 20.27
N LYS A 307 -3.18 10.48 19.60
CA LYS A 307 -4.49 10.84 20.19
C LYS A 307 -4.84 9.97 21.42
N VAL A 308 -4.47 8.70 21.41
CA VAL A 308 -4.63 7.84 22.61
C VAL A 308 -3.75 8.32 23.75
N ILE A 309 -2.49 8.64 23.46
CA ILE A 309 -1.55 9.14 24.47
C ILE A 309 -2.03 10.47 25.05
N GLU A 310 -2.43 11.42 24.19
CA GLU A 310 -3.02 12.70 24.58
C GLU A 310 -4.21 12.49 25.53
N THR A 311 -5.22 11.74 25.08
CA THR A 311 -6.45 11.50 25.86
C THR A 311 -6.18 10.85 27.22
N ARG A 312 -5.19 9.97 27.32
CA ARG A 312 -4.81 9.31 28.58
C ARG A 312 -4.01 10.21 29.52
N SER A 313 -3.21 11.10 28.95
CA SER A 313 -2.34 11.98 29.74
C SER A 313 -3.09 13.19 30.29
N GLU A 314 -4.20 13.60 29.66
CA GLU A 314 -5.05 14.72 30.09
C GLU A 314 -6.18 14.31 31.06
N ARG A 315 -6.28 13.01 31.43
CA ARG A 315 -7.23 12.47 32.41
C ARG A 315 -6.67 12.55 33.84
#